data_ad28ef9827d67c39858238c14d7138d9
#
_entry.id   ad28ef9827d67c39858238c14d7138d9
#
_cell.length_a   1.000
_cell.length_b   1.000
_cell.length_c   1.000
_cell.angle_alpha   90.00
_cell.angle_beta   90.00
_cell.angle_gamma   90.00
#
_symmetry.space_group_name_H-M   'P 1'
#
loop_
_entity.id
_entity.type
_entity.pdbx_description
1 polymer ?
#
loop_
_entity_poly.entity_id
_entity_poly.type
_entity_poly.pdbx_seq_one_letter_code
_entity_poly.pdbx_strand_id
1 'polypeptide(L)' 'MDKNLLRSIMVRHGDTNASLAAYLGITEQSVSNKINENGTEFKQGEIFKIKSRYGLDGDMVDRIFLQEWCLI' A
#
# COMPACT_ATOMS: atom_id res chain seq x y z
N MET A 1 -6.30 -5.64 4.48
CA MET A 1 -5.68 -4.31 4.27
C MET A 1 -6.75 -3.24 4.17
N ASP A 2 -6.49 -2.07 4.71
CA ASP A 2 -7.40 -0.93 4.55
C ASP A 2 -7.05 -0.19 3.25
N LYS A 3 -7.62 -0.65 2.15
CA LYS A 3 -7.32 -0.07 0.84
C LYS A 3 -7.82 1.36 0.69
N ASN A 4 -8.88 1.72 1.38
CA ASN A 4 -9.41 3.08 1.30
C ASN A 4 -8.45 4.07 1.94
N LEU A 5 -7.86 3.69 3.07
CA LEU A 5 -6.85 4.52 3.73
C LEU A 5 -5.61 4.67 2.84
N LEU A 6 -5.15 3.57 2.24
CA LEU A 6 -4.00 3.62 1.34
C LEU A 6 -4.28 4.52 0.13
N ARG A 7 -5.44 4.37 -0.49
CA ARG A 7 -5.82 5.21 -1.63
C ARG A 7 -5.90 6.68 -1.26
N SER A 8 -6.43 6.97 -0.08
CA SER A 8 -6.50 8.34 0.41
C SER A 8 -5.10 8.97 0.52
N ILE A 9 -4.17 8.21 1.04
CA ILE A 9 -2.77 8.66 1.15
C ILE A 9 -2.16 8.87 -0.24
N MET A 10 -2.38 7.95 -1.16
CA MET A 10 -1.88 8.07 -2.53
C MET A 10 -2.41 9.35 -3.20
N VAL A 11 -3.70 9.59 -3.10
CA VAL A 11 -4.34 10.77 -3.67
C VAL A 11 -3.75 12.05 -3.06
N ARG A 12 -3.57 12.05 -1.75
CA ARG A 12 -2.99 13.19 -1.04
C ARG A 12 -1.59 13.52 -1.54
N HIS A 13 -0.83 12.51 -1.94
CA HIS A 13 0.52 12.68 -2.46
C HIS A 13 0.56 12.80 -3.99
N GLY A 14 -0.60 12.81 -4.64
CA GLY A 14 -0.68 12.93 -6.09
C GLY A 14 -0.26 11.67 -6.84
N ASP A 15 -0.31 10.52 -6.19
CA ASP A 15 0.09 9.25 -6.80
C ASP A 15 -1.10 8.53 -7.43
N THR A 16 -0.78 7.80 -8.51
CA THR A 16 -1.70 6.85 -9.14
C THR A 16 -1.14 5.45 -8.97
N ASN A 17 -1.92 4.43 -9.37
CA ASN A 17 -1.39 3.06 -9.37
C ASN A 17 -0.15 2.95 -10.26
N ALA A 18 -0.13 3.68 -11.39
CA ALA A 18 1.02 3.67 -12.30
C ALA A 18 2.27 4.25 -11.66
N SER A 19 2.16 5.38 -10.97
CA SER A 19 3.33 6.00 -10.34
C SER A 19 3.83 5.17 -9.15
N LEU A 20 2.94 4.59 -8.37
CA LEU A 20 3.35 3.70 -7.30
C LEU A 20 4.02 2.45 -7.85
N ALA A 21 3.48 1.88 -8.93
CA ALA A 21 4.08 0.71 -9.58
C ALA A 21 5.50 1.01 -10.05
N ALA A 22 5.72 2.16 -10.66
CA ALA A 22 7.05 2.57 -11.10
C ALA A 22 8.03 2.67 -9.93
N TYR A 23 7.57 3.22 -8.81
CA TYR A 23 8.39 3.33 -7.61
C TYR A 23 8.75 1.96 -7.03
N LEU A 24 7.80 1.03 -7.04
CA LEU A 24 7.99 -0.31 -6.49
C LEU A 24 8.72 -1.24 -7.48
N GLY A 25 8.83 -0.85 -8.75
CA GLY A 25 9.47 -1.69 -9.76
C GLY A 25 8.60 -2.85 -10.22
N ILE A 26 7.28 -2.69 -10.16
CA ILE A 26 6.31 -3.70 -10.60
C ILE A 26 5.33 -3.08 -11.58
N THR A 27 4.43 -3.89 -12.14
CA THR A 27 3.45 -3.38 -13.10
C THR A 27 2.27 -2.71 -12.38
N GLU A 28 1.59 -1.82 -13.10
CA GLU A 28 0.37 -1.18 -12.60
C GLU A 28 -0.69 -2.22 -12.26
N GLN A 29 -0.80 -3.26 -13.08
CA GLN A 29 -1.75 -4.34 -12.84
C GLN A 29 -1.42 -5.06 -11.52
N SER A 30 -0.14 -5.27 -11.24
CA SER A 30 0.28 -5.88 -9.97
C SER A 30 -0.13 -5.02 -8.78
N VAL A 31 0.04 -3.70 -8.88
CA VAL A 31 -0.39 -2.79 -7.81
C VAL A 31 -1.90 -2.89 -7.61
N SER A 32 -2.67 -2.87 -8.68
CA SER A 32 -4.12 -2.98 -8.60
C SER A 32 -4.54 -4.29 -7.94
N ASN A 33 -3.93 -5.39 -8.35
CA ASN A 33 -4.24 -6.70 -7.77
C ASN A 33 -3.90 -6.77 -6.27
N LYS A 34 -2.78 -6.17 -5.88
CA LYS A 34 -2.36 -6.16 -4.48
C LYS A 34 -3.28 -5.29 -3.62
N ILE A 35 -3.69 -4.13 -4.13
CA ILE A 35 -4.61 -3.25 -3.41
C ILE A 35 -5.97 -3.93 -3.24
N ASN A 36 -6.46 -4.62 -4.26
CA ASN A 36 -7.75 -5.30 -4.23
C ASN A 36 -7.67 -6.71 -3.64
N GLU A 37 -6.48 -7.14 -3.27
CA GLU A 37 -6.24 -8.48 -2.69
C GLU A 37 -6.74 -9.61 -3.60
N ASN A 38 -6.52 -9.46 -4.90
CA ASN A 38 -6.91 -10.44 -5.91
C ASN A 38 -5.87 -11.56 -6.00
N GLY A 39 -5.80 -12.39 -4.96
CA GLY A 39 -4.88 -13.51 -4.91
C GLY A 39 -3.44 -13.13 -4.61
N THR A 40 -3.18 -11.88 -4.25
CA THR A 40 -1.84 -11.40 -3.93
C THR A 40 -1.94 -10.24 -2.95
N GLU A 41 -0.84 -9.96 -2.26
CA GLU A 41 -0.77 -8.85 -1.32
C GLU A 41 0.62 -8.21 -1.39
N PHE A 42 0.77 -7.05 -0.78
CA PHE A 42 2.07 -6.38 -0.75
C PHE A 42 3.05 -7.19 0.10
N LYS A 43 4.25 -7.35 -0.43
CA LYS A 43 5.34 -8.01 0.28
C LYS A 43 5.95 -7.05 1.28
N GLN A 44 6.66 -7.59 2.26
CA GLN A 44 7.28 -6.80 3.33
C GLN A 44 8.18 -5.69 2.76
N GLY A 45 9.00 -6.00 1.77
CA GLY A 45 9.86 -5.00 1.13
C GLY A 45 9.08 -3.90 0.43
N GLU A 46 7.95 -4.25 -0.17
CA GLU A 46 7.08 -3.27 -0.82
C GLU A 46 6.40 -2.36 0.21
N ILE A 47 5.96 -2.94 1.31
CA ILE A 47 5.38 -2.18 2.42
C ILE A 47 6.40 -1.19 2.97
N PHE A 48 7.65 -1.61 3.12
CA PHE A 48 8.73 -0.74 3.57
C PHE A 48 8.94 0.44 2.61
N LYS A 49 8.92 0.18 1.31
CA LYS A 49 9.05 1.23 0.30
C LYS A 49 7.88 2.22 0.35
N ILE A 50 6.66 1.71 0.53
CA ILE A 50 5.47 2.56 0.66
C ILE A 50 5.59 3.42 1.92
N LYS A 51 6.02 2.83 3.02
CA LYS A 51 6.25 3.57 4.25
C LYS A 51 7.22 4.73 4.03
N SER A 52 8.33 4.48 3.35
CA SER A 52 9.33 5.50 3.08
C SER A 52 8.81 6.58 2.14
N ARG A 53 8.07 6.18 1.10
CA ARG A 53 7.56 7.11 0.11
C ARG A 53 6.59 8.14 0.70
N TYR A 54 5.71 7.69 1.59
CA TYR A 54 4.67 8.55 2.16
C TYR A 54 5.01 9.05 3.57
N GLY A 55 6.17 8.69 4.10
CA GLY A 55 6.56 9.11 5.44
C GLY A 55 5.63 8.59 6.53
N LEU A 56 5.18 7.34 6.38
CA LEU A 56 4.26 6.74 7.33
C LEU A 56 5.00 6.28 8.59
N ASP A 57 4.34 6.42 9.74
CA ASP A 57 4.85 5.85 10.98
C ASP A 57 4.35 4.41 11.15
N GLY A 58 4.80 3.75 12.22
CA GLY A 58 4.40 2.37 12.48
C GLY A 58 2.92 2.19 12.66
N ASP A 59 2.26 3.13 13.35
CA ASP A 59 0.82 3.09 13.55
C ASP A 59 0.07 3.12 12.23
N MET A 60 0.51 3.98 11.32
CA MET A 60 -0.15 4.11 10.02
C MET A 60 0.05 2.85 9.18
N VAL A 61 1.25 2.29 9.19
CA VAL A 61 1.54 1.02 8.52
C VAL A 61 0.64 -0.09 9.06
N ASP A 62 0.51 -0.18 10.37
CA ASP A 62 -0.35 -1.17 11.00
C ASP A 62 -1.81 -0.97 10.58
N ARG A 63 -2.29 0.26 10.56
CA ARG A 63 -3.67 0.56 10.16
C ARG A 63 -3.95 0.16 8.72
N ILE A 64 -2.99 0.35 7.83
CA ILE A 64 -3.17 0.04 6.42
C ILE A 64 -3.03 -1.46 6.16
N PHE A 65 -1.93 -2.05 6.63
CA PHE A 65 -1.53 -3.38 6.19
C PHE A 65 -1.83 -4.49 7.19
N LEU A 66 -1.91 -4.18 8.48
CA LEU A 66 -2.08 -5.16 9.54
C LEU A 66 -3.41 -4.99 10.28
N GLN A 67 -4.37 -4.32 9.66
CA GLN A 67 -5.65 -4.02 10.27
C GLN A 67 -6.36 -5.27 10.78
N GLU A 68 -6.25 -6.37 10.05
CA GLU A 68 -6.91 -7.61 10.43
C GLU A 68 -6.40 -8.18 11.74
N TRP A 69 -5.16 -7.90 12.07
CA TRP A 69 -4.52 -8.38 13.30
C TRP A 69 -5.07 -7.67 14.52
N CYS A 70 -5.63 -6.49 14.33
CA CYS A 70 -6.20 -5.71 15.43
C CYS A 70 -7.56 -6.22 15.89
N LEU A 71 -8.15 -7.14 15.13
CA LEU A 71 -9.45 -7.71 15.44
C LEU A 71 -9.36 -8.92 16.37
N ILE A 72 -8.17 -9.37 16.66
CA ILE A 72 -7.92 -10.46 17.57
C ILE A 72 -7.66 -9.92 18.97
#